data_c10f57543b2f9c6d8219ca22e882cc30
#
_entry.id   c10f57543b2f9c6d8219ca22e882cc30
#
_cell.length_a   1.000
_cell.length_b   1.000
_cell.length_c   1.000
_cell.angle_alpha   90.00
_cell.angle_beta   90.00
_cell.angle_gamma   90.00
#
_symmetry.space_group_name_H-M   'P 1'
#
loop_
_entity.id
_entity.type
_entity.pdbx_description
1 polymer ?
#
loop_
_entity_poly.entity_id
_entity_poly.type
_entity_poly.pdbx_seq_one_letter_code
_entity_poly.pdbx_strand_id
1 'polypeptide(L)'
;MTNRQRKHKNAYERERRRLHRLHRYENAARERGFVLIGGVDEVGRGPLAGPVVAACVVAREPLLLRGLNDSKQVRPELRVELAGEIRERAAGYGIGIASVAEIDRLNIYWASVLAMERAIAALPCTIDYLFTDAVRIKSFAGPQEPLIKGDALCAVVSAASILAKVYRDQLLVELDREDPRYGFAEHKGYATRVHIEALRTHGPSVHHRAGFTRVREQLELLFEAGKLAEDGDDASYELEGASG
;
A
#
# COMPACT_ATOMS: atom_id res chain seq x y z
N MET A 1 -32.84 9.41 -31.59
CA MET A 1 -31.76 8.94 -30.70
C MET A 1 -31.97 7.47 -30.43
N THR A 2 -31.02 6.59 -30.79
CA THR A 2 -31.15 5.15 -30.62
C THR A 2 -31.04 4.75 -29.15
N ASN A 3 -31.51 3.55 -28.79
CA ASN A 3 -31.41 3.04 -27.41
C ASN A 3 -29.93 2.93 -26.93
N ARG A 4 -29.00 2.60 -27.85
CA ARG A 4 -27.55 2.59 -27.61
C ARG A 4 -27.01 4.00 -27.28
N GLN A 5 -27.43 5.02 -28.02
CA GLN A 5 -27.01 6.41 -27.77
C GLN A 5 -27.54 6.93 -26.41
N ARG A 6 -28.78 6.57 -26.04
CA ARG A 6 -29.33 6.90 -24.71
C ARG A 6 -28.55 6.25 -23.57
N LYS A 7 -28.18 4.96 -23.71
CA LYS A 7 -27.37 4.24 -22.71
C LYS A 7 -25.99 4.88 -22.53
N HIS A 8 -25.32 5.27 -23.62
CA HIS A 8 -24.02 5.95 -23.56
C HIS A 8 -24.13 7.33 -22.90
N LYS A 9 -25.12 8.13 -23.26
CA LYS A 9 -25.37 9.43 -22.65
C LYS A 9 -25.62 9.30 -21.14
N ASN A 10 -26.43 8.35 -20.72
CA ASN A 10 -26.75 8.11 -19.32
C ASN A 10 -25.52 7.62 -18.52
N ALA A 11 -24.64 6.83 -19.11
CA ALA A 11 -23.38 6.39 -18.49
C ALA A 11 -22.42 7.57 -18.31
N TYR A 12 -22.27 8.41 -19.33
CA TYR A 12 -21.44 9.61 -19.29
C TYR A 12 -21.93 10.59 -18.19
N GLU A 13 -23.23 10.88 -18.13
CA GLU A 13 -23.80 11.77 -17.13
C GLU A 13 -23.62 11.22 -15.69
N ARG A 14 -23.75 9.90 -15.50
CA ARG A 14 -23.50 9.26 -14.21
C ARG A 14 -22.06 9.43 -13.77
N GLU A 15 -21.12 9.19 -14.69
CA GLU A 15 -19.68 9.35 -14.41
C GLU A 15 -19.31 10.79 -14.10
N ARG A 16 -19.83 11.76 -14.88
CA ARG A 16 -19.63 13.17 -14.62
C ARG A 16 -20.11 13.59 -13.22
N ARG A 17 -21.30 13.12 -12.80
CA ARG A 17 -21.83 13.39 -11.45
C ARG A 17 -20.98 12.72 -10.37
N ARG A 18 -20.46 11.52 -10.64
CA ARG A 18 -19.57 10.80 -9.71
C ARG A 18 -18.26 11.56 -9.51
N LEU A 19 -17.61 11.98 -10.59
CA LEU A 19 -16.38 12.77 -10.55
C LEU A 19 -16.62 14.11 -9.85
N HIS A 20 -17.73 14.79 -10.11
CA HIS A 20 -18.07 16.03 -9.41
C HIS A 20 -18.18 15.81 -7.88
N ARG A 21 -18.80 14.72 -7.44
CA ARG A 21 -18.86 14.39 -6.00
C ARG A 21 -17.49 14.04 -5.42
N LEU A 22 -16.63 13.39 -6.19
CA LEU A 22 -15.28 13.00 -5.76
C LEU A 22 -14.39 14.23 -5.52
N HIS A 23 -14.61 15.32 -6.27
CA HIS A 23 -13.87 16.60 -6.15
C HIS A 23 -14.46 17.58 -5.14
N ARG A 24 -15.51 17.22 -4.41
CA ARG A 24 -16.20 18.14 -3.51
C ARG A 24 -15.31 18.77 -2.43
N TYR A 25 -14.40 17.97 -1.87
CA TYR A 25 -13.51 18.42 -0.81
C TYR A 25 -12.43 19.37 -1.35
N GLU A 26 -11.84 19.04 -2.49
CA GLU A 26 -10.87 19.93 -3.14
C GLU A 26 -11.52 21.22 -3.61
N ASN A 27 -12.74 21.17 -4.14
CA ASN A 27 -13.47 22.37 -4.55
C ASN A 27 -13.74 23.28 -3.34
N ALA A 28 -14.17 22.72 -2.22
CA ALA A 28 -14.36 23.50 -0.98
C ALA A 28 -13.04 24.10 -0.47
N ALA A 29 -11.91 23.40 -0.59
CA ALA A 29 -10.60 23.97 -0.28
C ALA A 29 -10.21 25.11 -1.24
N ARG A 30 -10.47 24.96 -2.56
CA ARG A 30 -10.23 26.01 -3.56
C ARG A 30 -11.07 27.25 -3.32
N GLU A 31 -12.34 27.10 -2.94
CA GLU A 31 -13.25 28.23 -2.56
C GLU A 31 -12.68 29.02 -1.37
N ARG A 32 -11.88 28.38 -0.51
CA ARG A 32 -11.16 29.03 0.61
C ARG A 32 -9.84 29.66 0.19
N GLY A 33 -9.45 29.60 -1.10
CA GLY A 33 -8.25 30.21 -1.66
C GLY A 33 -7.02 29.31 -1.73
N PHE A 34 -7.11 28.00 -1.37
CA PHE A 34 -5.99 27.07 -1.50
C PHE A 34 -5.83 26.64 -2.96
N VAL A 35 -4.60 26.58 -3.47
CA VAL A 35 -4.26 26.32 -4.87
C VAL A 35 -3.65 24.95 -5.07
N LEU A 36 -2.60 24.63 -4.31
CA LEU A 36 -1.90 23.34 -4.38
C LEU A 36 -2.46 22.37 -3.33
N ILE A 37 -3.39 21.53 -3.78
CA ILE A 37 -4.12 20.62 -2.90
C ILE A 37 -3.49 19.23 -2.98
N GLY A 38 -2.96 18.75 -1.85
CA GLY A 38 -2.37 17.44 -1.71
C GLY A 38 -3.36 16.38 -1.21
N GLY A 39 -3.13 15.14 -1.63
CA GLY A 39 -3.78 13.95 -1.09
C GLY A 39 -2.76 12.86 -0.82
N VAL A 40 -2.82 12.21 0.35
CA VAL A 40 -1.91 11.12 0.72
C VAL A 40 -2.68 9.88 1.17
N ASP A 41 -2.23 8.72 0.70
CA ASP A 41 -2.77 7.40 1.06
C ASP A 41 -1.67 6.35 1.08
N GLU A 42 -1.86 5.26 1.84
CA GLU A 42 -0.96 4.12 1.92
C GLU A 42 -1.57 2.82 1.44
N VAL A 43 -0.72 1.89 1.07
CA VAL A 43 -1.07 0.53 0.68
C VAL A 43 -0.10 -0.47 1.31
N GLY A 44 -0.59 -1.68 1.56
CA GLY A 44 0.27 -2.76 2.04
C GLY A 44 0.27 -2.94 3.55
N ARG A 45 -0.79 -2.52 4.29
CA ARG A 45 -0.89 -2.76 5.73
C ARG A 45 -1.17 -4.22 6.09
N GLY A 46 -2.07 -4.89 5.36
CA GLY A 46 -2.52 -6.25 5.67
C GLY A 46 -1.66 -7.43 5.19
N PRO A 47 -0.79 -7.31 4.15
CA PRO A 47 0.06 -8.40 3.70
C PRO A 47 1.06 -8.90 4.75
N LEU A 48 1.42 -10.19 4.68
CA LEU A 48 2.44 -10.84 5.53
C LEU A 48 3.86 -10.48 5.10
N ALA A 49 4.04 -10.03 3.85
CA ALA A 49 5.34 -9.75 3.26
C ALA A 49 5.35 -8.42 2.48
N GLY A 50 6.57 -7.88 2.33
CA GLY A 50 6.86 -6.65 1.61
C GLY A 50 6.59 -5.38 2.40
N PRO A 51 7.03 -4.23 1.87
CA PRO A 51 6.93 -2.93 2.53
C PRO A 51 5.51 -2.37 2.56
N VAL A 52 5.29 -1.35 3.39
CA VAL A 52 4.20 -0.38 3.21
C VAL A 52 4.69 0.71 2.26
N VAL A 53 3.83 1.08 1.33
CA VAL A 53 4.08 2.16 0.37
C VAL A 53 2.98 3.20 0.50
N ALA A 54 3.35 4.47 0.55
CA ALA A 54 2.43 5.59 0.44
C ALA A 54 2.76 6.44 -0.80
N ALA A 55 1.77 7.12 -1.31
CA ALA A 55 1.97 8.17 -2.29
C ALA A 55 1.30 9.46 -1.82
N CYS A 56 1.88 10.58 -2.19
CA CYS A 56 1.26 11.89 -2.10
C CYS A 56 1.11 12.48 -3.50
N VAL A 57 -0.08 12.95 -3.84
CA VAL A 57 -0.37 13.59 -5.14
C VAL A 57 -0.82 15.00 -4.88
N VAL A 58 -0.25 15.97 -5.60
CA VAL A 58 -0.61 17.39 -5.52
C VAL A 58 -1.26 17.82 -6.82
N ALA A 59 -2.44 18.42 -6.73
CA ALA A 59 -3.18 18.92 -7.89
C ALA A 59 -3.45 20.43 -7.76
N ARG A 60 -3.09 21.20 -8.81
CA ARG A 60 -3.48 22.60 -8.98
C ARG A 60 -4.90 22.69 -9.53
N GLU A 61 -5.21 21.90 -10.56
CA GLU A 61 -6.52 21.79 -11.19
C GLU A 61 -7.18 20.44 -10.86
N PRO A 62 -8.50 20.34 -10.93
CA PRO A 62 -9.20 19.07 -10.70
C PRO A 62 -8.72 17.93 -11.61
N LEU A 63 -8.32 16.80 -11.03
CA LEU A 63 -7.93 15.59 -11.76
C LEU A 63 -9.19 14.86 -12.29
N LEU A 64 -9.77 15.36 -13.37
CA LEU A 64 -10.96 14.79 -13.99
C LEU A 64 -10.61 13.50 -14.77
N LEU A 65 -10.21 12.46 -14.07
CA LEU A 65 -9.80 11.17 -14.63
C LEU A 65 -10.97 10.18 -14.59
N ARG A 66 -11.37 9.71 -15.78
CA ARG A 66 -12.47 8.75 -15.89
C ARG A 66 -12.10 7.43 -15.22
N GLY A 67 -12.96 6.95 -14.31
CA GLY A 67 -12.72 5.71 -13.58
C GLY A 67 -11.89 5.88 -12.31
N LEU A 68 -11.38 7.09 -12.00
CA LEU A 68 -10.68 7.36 -10.75
C LEU A 68 -11.56 7.01 -9.54
N ASN A 69 -11.08 6.14 -8.67
CA ASN A 69 -11.80 5.63 -7.49
C ASN A 69 -10.79 4.99 -6.51
N ASP A 70 -11.26 4.51 -5.34
CA ASP A 70 -10.50 3.61 -4.47
C ASP A 70 -9.80 2.51 -5.29
N SER A 71 -8.50 2.37 -5.10
CA SER A 71 -7.64 1.49 -5.90
C SER A 71 -8.09 0.02 -5.89
N LYS A 72 -8.76 -0.44 -4.83
CA LYS A 72 -9.30 -1.80 -4.71
C LYS A 72 -10.53 -2.04 -5.61
N GLN A 73 -11.22 -0.96 -6.01
CA GLN A 73 -12.39 -1.00 -6.90
C GLN A 73 -12.02 -0.81 -8.38
N VAL A 74 -10.78 -0.43 -8.66
CA VAL A 74 -10.28 -0.23 -10.02
C VAL A 74 -9.57 -1.49 -10.50
N ARG A 75 -9.91 -1.95 -11.73
CA ARG A 75 -9.24 -3.12 -12.34
C ARG A 75 -7.75 -2.85 -12.55
N PRO A 76 -6.88 -3.86 -12.48
CA PRO A 76 -5.43 -3.69 -12.57
C PRO A 76 -4.97 -2.90 -13.81
N GLU A 77 -5.51 -3.21 -14.99
CA GLU A 77 -5.13 -2.57 -16.27
C GLU A 77 -5.46 -1.07 -16.23
N LEU A 78 -6.70 -0.72 -15.85
CA LEU A 78 -7.13 0.67 -15.75
C LEU A 78 -6.34 1.40 -14.65
N ARG A 79 -5.91 0.71 -13.60
CA ARG A 79 -5.11 1.30 -12.54
C ARG A 79 -3.74 1.74 -13.04
N VAL A 80 -3.11 0.95 -13.94
CA VAL A 80 -1.84 1.31 -14.58
C VAL A 80 -2.02 2.51 -15.51
N GLU A 81 -3.10 2.53 -16.31
CA GLU A 81 -3.44 3.67 -17.18
C GLU A 81 -3.65 4.95 -16.35
N LEU A 82 -4.47 4.89 -15.31
CA LEU A 82 -4.71 6.01 -14.40
C LEU A 82 -3.43 6.49 -13.73
N ALA A 83 -2.54 5.58 -13.33
CA ALA A 83 -1.25 5.97 -12.73
C ALA A 83 -0.38 6.78 -13.70
N GLY A 84 -0.41 6.46 -15.00
CA GLY A 84 0.22 7.26 -16.06
C GLY A 84 -0.39 8.65 -16.15
N GLU A 85 -1.72 8.74 -16.29
CA GLU A 85 -2.43 10.01 -16.38
C GLU A 85 -2.26 10.90 -15.13
N ILE A 86 -2.23 10.30 -13.93
CA ILE A 86 -1.99 11.03 -12.67
C ILE A 86 -0.59 11.67 -12.70
N ARG A 87 0.45 10.92 -13.08
CA ARG A 87 1.83 11.43 -13.15
C ARG A 87 1.97 12.58 -14.13
N GLU A 88 1.25 12.56 -15.23
CA GLU A 88 1.29 13.61 -16.27
C GLU A 88 0.53 14.88 -15.84
N ARG A 89 -0.60 14.75 -15.10
CA ARG A 89 -1.49 15.86 -14.81
C ARG A 89 -1.34 16.45 -13.41
N ALA A 90 -0.73 15.73 -12.48
CA ALA A 90 -0.45 16.24 -11.16
C ALA A 90 0.57 17.39 -11.22
N ALA A 91 0.43 18.37 -10.34
CA ALA A 91 1.45 19.40 -10.13
C ALA A 91 2.74 18.79 -9.54
N GLY A 92 2.61 17.66 -8.83
CA GLY A 92 3.70 16.86 -8.31
C GLY A 92 3.17 15.61 -7.64
N TYR A 93 4.05 14.63 -7.50
CA TYR A 93 3.78 13.43 -6.69
C TYR A 93 5.06 12.98 -6.00
N GLY A 94 4.91 12.30 -4.87
CA GLY A 94 5.99 11.69 -4.11
C GLY A 94 5.60 10.29 -3.67
N ILE A 95 6.58 9.39 -3.57
CA ILE A 95 6.44 8.02 -3.08
C ILE A 95 7.26 7.90 -1.79
N GLY A 96 6.65 7.28 -0.77
CA GLY A 96 7.33 6.95 0.47
C GLY A 96 7.17 5.48 0.79
N ILE A 97 8.22 4.88 1.33
CA ILE A 97 8.29 3.45 1.63
C ILE A 97 8.71 3.27 3.08
N ALA A 98 8.03 2.39 3.80
CA ALA A 98 8.51 1.84 5.06
C ALA A 98 8.84 0.36 4.86
N SER A 99 10.09 -0.01 5.13
CA SER A 99 10.64 -1.36 4.95
C SER A 99 10.03 -2.37 5.93
N VAL A 100 10.24 -3.65 5.67
CA VAL A 100 9.84 -4.74 6.59
C VAL A 100 10.46 -4.55 7.97
N ALA A 101 11.77 -4.24 8.04
CA ALA A 101 12.46 -4.00 9.30
C ALA A 101 11.88 -2.80 10.08
N GLU A 102 11.44 -1.74 9.37
CA GLU A 102 10.76 -0.61 10.02
C GLU A 102 9.36 -0.97 10.50
N ILE A 103 8.62 -1.83 9.77
CA ILE A 103 7.32 -2.33 10.21
C ILE A 103 7.48 -3.15 11.51
N ASP A 104 8.46 -4.05 11.57
CA ASP A 104 8.71 -4.87 12.75
C ASP A 104 9.15 -4.04 13.97
N ARG A 105 9.92 -2.97 13.74
CA ARG A 105 10.38 -2.06 14.80
C ARG A 105 9.28 -1.11 15.30
N LEU A 106 8.49 -0.53 14.40
CA LEU A 106 7.56 0.58 14.69
C LEU A 106 6.12 0.12 14.90
N ASN A 107 5.75 -1.06 14.48
CA ASN A 107 4.43 -1.60 14.14
C ASN A 107 3.84 -1.01 12.84
N ILE A 108 2.79 -1.66 12.35
CA ILE A 108 2.18 -1.35 11.04
C ILE A 108 1.55 0.06 10.98
N TYR A 109 1.03 0.56 12.09
CA TYR A 109 0.42 1.90 12.14
C TYR A 109 1.48 2.98 11.94
N TRP A 110 2.54 2.97 12.73
CA TRP A 110 3.60 3.97 12.66
C TRP A 110 4.45 3.84 11.40
N ALA A 111 4.63 2.64 10.88
CA ALA A 111 5.27 2.43 9.58
C ALA A 111 4.42 3.02 8.43
N SER A 112 3.08 2.94 8.50
CA SER A 112 2.20 3.62 7.54
C SER A 112 2.34 5.14 7.61
N VAL A 113 2.36 5.71 8.80
CA VAL A 113 2.59 7.16 9.00
C VAL A 113 3.95 7.58 8.45
N LEU A 114 5.00 6.83 8.74
CA LEU A 114 6.35 7.08 8.22
C LEU A 114 6.40 7.06 6.68
N ALA A 115 5.72 6.10 6.06
CA ALA A 115 5.62 6.05 4.60
C ALA A 115 4.90 7.29 4.03
N MET A 116 3.80 7.73 4.66
CA MET A 116 3.09 8.96 4.26
C MET A 116 3.97 10.21 4.42
N GLU A 117 4.69 10.34 5.54
CA GLU A 117 5.63 11.45 5.78
C GLU A 117 6.73 11.50 4.71
N ARG A 118 7.30 10.35 4.36
CA ARG A 118 8.28 10.22 3.27
C ARG A 118 7.70 10.57 1.90
N ALA A 119 6.45 10.18 1.63
CA ALA A 119 5.78 10.53 0.39
C ALA A 119 5.58 12.06 0.26
N ILE A 120 5.22 12.73 1.35
CA ILE A 120 5.10 14.19 1.41
C ILE A 120 6.48 14.86 1.24
N ALA A 121 7.51 14.36 1.93
CA ALA A 121 8.87 14.88 1.84
C ALA A 121 9.53 14.71 0.46
N ALA A 122 9.10 13.71 -0.31
CA ALA A 122 9.58 13.43 -1.68
C ALA A 122 8.92 14.30 -2.76
N LEU A 123 7.99 15.19 -2.40
CA LEU A 123 7.32 16.06 -3.37
C LEU A 123 8.28 17.11 -3.96
N PRO A 124 8.19 17.38 -5.28
CA PRO A 124 8.94 18.44 -5.92
C PRO A 124 8.33 19.85 -5.73
N CYS A 125 7.19 19.94 -5.04
CA CYS A 125 6.43 21.18 -4.84
C CYS A 125 5.85 21.25 -3.42
N THR A 126 5.38 22.44 -3.04
CA THR A 126 4.68 22.70 -1.77
C THR A 126 3.23 22.21 -1.81
N ILE A 127 2.61 22.09 -0.62
CA ILE A 127 1.19 21.81 -0.44
C ILE A 127 0.58 22.96 0.36
N ASP A 128 -0.53 23.55 -0.15
CA ASP A 128 -1.29 24.57 0.57
C ASP A 128 -2.32 23.93 1.52
N TYR A 129 -2.90 22.81 1.11
CA TYR A 129 -3.90 22.06 1.88
C TYR A 129 -3.74 20.55 1.63
N LEU A 130 -3.74 19.75 2.69
CA LEU A 130 -3.52 18.29 2.60
C LEU A 130 -4.77 17.53 3.04
N PHE A 131 -5.27 16.64 2.19
CA PHE A 131 -6.21 15.59 2.56
C PHE A 131 -5.48 14.26 2.81
N THR A 132 -5.88 13.53 3.85
CA THR A 132 -5.28 12.23 4.20
C THR A 132 -6.35 11.16 4.35
N ASP A 133 -6.02 9.89 4.12
CA ASP A 133 -6.93 8.80 4.50
C ASP A 133 -6.80 8.53 6.00
N ALA A 134 -7.83 8.94 6.76
CA ALA A 134 -8.07 8.71 8.19
C ALA A 134 -6.98 9.14 9.19
N VAL A 135 -5.77 9.54 8.77
CA VAL A 135 -4.63 9.80 9.65
C VAL A 135 -4.16 11.25 9.58
N ARG A 136 -3.98 11.91 10.72
CA ARG A 136 -3.33 13.22 10.79
C ARG A 136 -1.81 13.09 10.75
N ILE A 137 -1.13 13.77 9.83
CA ILE A 137 0.33 13.77 9.69
C ILE A 137 0.92 14.86 10.57
N LYS A 138 1.54 14.47 11.70
CA LYS A 138 2.05 15.43 12.70
C LYS A 138 3.22 16.26 12.20
N SER A 139 4.05 15.72 11.32
CA SER A 139 5.20 16.40 10.72
C SER A 139 4.81 17.43 9.64
N PHE A 140 3.56 17.39 9.13
CA PHE A 140 3.05 18.39 8.20
C PHE A 140 2.45 19.56 8.96
N ALA A 141 3.09 20.73 8.88
CA ALA A 141 2.69 21.93 9.62
C ALA A 141 1.53 22.73 8.97
N GLY A 142 1.21 22.44 7.70
CA GLY A 142 0.15 23.12 6.95
C GLY A 142 -1.27 22.67 7.34
N PRO A 143 -2.29 23.36 6.80
CA PRO A 143 -3.68 22.95 6.93
C PRO A 143 -3.90 21.55 6.39
N GLN A 144 -4.56 20.68 7.19
CA GLN A 144 -4.84 19.30 6.78
C GLN A 144 -6.17 18.80 7.33
N GLU A 145 -6.81 17.90 6.57
CA GLU A 145 -8.09 17.29 6.91
C GLU A 145 -8.05 15.78 6.69
N PRO A 146 -8.08 14.98 7.77
CA PRO A 146 -8.23 13.53 7.69
C PRO A 146 -9.66 13.16 7.27
N LEU A 147 -9.77 12.34 6.23
CA LEU A 147 -11.04 11.86 5.69
C LEU A 147 -11.16 10.35 5.92
N ILE A 148 -12.14 9.89 6.67
CA ILE A 148 -12.43 8.45 6.76
C ILE A 148 -12.91 7.95 5.40
N LYS A 149 -12.19 6.97 4.82
CA LYS A 149 -12.36 6.50 3.44
C LYS A 149 -12.08 7.60 2.40
N GLY A 150 -11.03 8.38 2.64
CA GLY A 150 -10.61 9.47 1.77
C GLY A 150 -10.34 8.99 0.33
N ASP A 151 -9.83 7.78 0.16
CA ASP A 151 -9.61 7.08 -1.10
C ASP A 151 -10.87 6.95 -1.98
N ALA A 152 -12.06 6.86 -1.37
CA ALA A 152 -13.35 6.83 -2.06
C ALA A 152 -14.06 8.19 -2.15
N LEU A 153 -13.63 9.20 -1.41
CA LEU A 153 -14.36 10.47 -1.21
C LEU A 153 -13.68 11.70 -1.78
N CYS A 154 -12.36 11.67 -1.99
CA CYS A 154 -11.52 12.80 -2.38
C CYS A 154 -10.60 12.38 -3.54
N ALA A 155 -10.61 13.13 -4.65
CA ALA A 155 -9.93 12.70 -5.88
C ALA A 155 -8.41 12.67 -5.74
N VAL A 156 -7.79 13.62 -5.03
CA VAL A 156 -6.33 13.58 -4.81
C VAL A 156 -5.90 12.44 -3.89
N VAL A 157 -6.74 12.02 -2.93
CA VAL A 157 -6.50 10.83 -2.10
C VAL A 157 -6.70 9.55 -2.92
N SER A 158 -7.76 9.47 -3.75
CA SER A 158 -7.94 8.38 -4.73
C SER A 158 -6.75 8.24 -5.68
N ALA A 159 -6.21 9.36 -6.17
CA ALA A 159 -5.03 9.39 -7.04
C ALA A 159 -3.77 8.86 -6.30
N ALA A 160 -3.59 9.26 -5.05
CA ALA A 160 -2.51 8.76 -4.20
C ALA A 160 -2.64 7.24 -3.99
N SER A 161 -3.85 6.74 -3.66
CA SER A 161 -4.16 5.31 -3.53
C SER A 161 -3.77 4.52 -4.79
N ILE A 162 -4.11 5.02 -5.98
CA ILE A 162 -3.74 4.41 -7.27
C ILE A 162 -2.21 4.36 -7.44
N LEU A 163 -1.50 5.46 -7.23
CA LEU A 163 -0.04 5.50 -7.38
C LEU A 163 0.67 4.57 -6.39
N ALA A 164 0.28 4.60 -5.12
CA ALA A 164 0.83 3.74 -4.09
C ALA A 164 0.60 2.26 -4.43
N LYS A 165 -0.60 1.90 -4.90
CA LYS A 165 -0.95 0.52 -5.27
C LYS A 165 -0.16 0.02 -6.47
N VAL A 166 -0.06 0.81 -7.54
CA VAL A 166 0.71 0.42 -8.73
C VAL A 166 2.18 0.25 -8.40
N TYR A 167 2.75 1.20 -7.65
CA TYR A 167 4.15 1.13 -7.24
C TYR A 167 4.43 -0.11 -6.37
N ARG A 168 3.60 -0.35 -5.34
CA ARG A 168 3.79 -1.51 -4.47
C ARG A 168 3.63 -2.84 -5.22
N ASP A 169 2.66 -2.94 -6.12
CA ASP A 169 2.44 -4.17 -6.90
C ASP A 169 3.66 -4.48 -7.79
N GLN A 170 4.34 -3.45 -8.34
CA GLN A 170 5.59 -3.60 -9.09
C GLN A 170 6.72 -4.08 -8.19
N LEU A 171 6.89 -3.50 -6.99
CA LEU A 171 7.88 -3.97 -6.02
C LEU A 171 7.71 -5.46 -5.68
N LEU A 172 6.46 -5.92 -5.49
CA LEU A 172 6.21 -7.33 -5.17
C LEU A 172 6.50 -8.26 -6.38
N VAL A 173 6.40 -7.77 -7.61
CA VAL A 173 6.86 -8.51 -8.80
C VAL A 173 8.40 -8.60 -8.85
N GLU A 174 9.11 -7.55 -8.43
CA GLU A 174 10.56 -7.55 -8.35
C GLU A 174 11.04 -8.51 -7.26
N LEU A 175 10.45 -8.47 -6.06
CA LEU A 175 10.74 -9.42 -4.99
C LEU A 175 10.48 -10.88 -5.39
N ASP A 176 9.46 -11.12 -6.20
CA ASP A 176 9.17 -12.47 -6.72
C ASP A 176 10.25 -12.98 -7.68
N ARG A 177 10.88 -12.08 -8.44
CA ARG A 177 12.03 -12.44 -9.31
C ARG A 177 13.29 -12.78 -8.50
N GLU A 178 13.48 -12.08 -7.37
CA GLU A 178 14.60 -12.34 -6.45
C GLU A 178 14.40 -13.65 -5.67
N ASP A 179 13.16 -13.91 -5.22
CA ASP A 179 12.80 -15.10 -4.47
C ASP A 179 11.44 -15.69 -4.92
N PRO A 180 11.44 -16.51 -5.98
CA PRO A 180 10.21 -17.03 -6.58
C PRO A 180 9.50 -18.10 -5.74
N ARG A 181 10.10 -18.56 -4.62
CA ARG A 181 9.55 -19.63 -3.76
C ARG A 181 8.18 -19.28 -3.19
N TYR A 182 7.88 -17.99 -3.02
CA TYR A 182 6.68 -17.51 -2.33
C TYR A 182 5.54 -17.09 -3.24
N GLY A 183 5.80 -16.75 -4.51
CA GLY A 183 4.77 -16.31 -5.46
C GLY A 183 4.24 -14.88 -5.18
N PHE A 184 5.10 -13.96 -4.75
CA PHE A 184 4.75 -12.57 -4.42
C PHE A 184 4.13 -11.81 -5.61
N ALA A 185 4.51 -12.16 -6.84
CA ALA A 185 3.95 -11.55 -8.05
C ALA A 185 2.45 -11.83 -8.21
N GLU A 186 1.93 -12.94 -7.70
CA GLU A 186 0.51 -13.28 -7.79
C GLU A 186 -0.30 -12.61 -6.68
N HIS A 187 0.00 -12.92 -5.43
CA HIS A 187 -0.81 -12.52 -4.27
C HIS A 187 -0.34 -11.25 -3.56
N LYS A 188 0.73 -10.60 -4.03
CA LYS A 188 1.26 -9.33 -3.50
C LYS A 188 1.56 -9.35 -1.99
N GLY A 189 1.96 -10.51 -1.48
CA GLY A 189 2.27 -10.74 -0.07
C GLY A 189 1.06 -10.98 0.85
N TYR A 190 -0.17 -11.01 0.32
CA TYR A 190 -1.36 -11.32 1.12
C TYR A 190 -1.40 -12.79 1.54
N ALA A 191 -2.07 -13.08 2.67
CA ALA A 191 -2.19 -14.39 3.29
C ALA A 191 -3.12 -15.34 2.51
N THR A 192 -2.84 -15.57 1.22
CA THR A 192 -3.53 -16.57 0.40
C THR A 192 -3.11 -17.99 0.80
N ARG A 193 -3.89 -19.00 0.39
CA ARG A 193 -3.53 -20.39 0.63
C ARG A 193 -2.15 -20.75 0.08
N VAL A 194 -1.83 -20.28 -1.13
CA VAL A 194 -0.52 -20.49 -1.77
C VAL A 194 0.60 -19.88 -0.96
N HIS A 195 0.44 -18.62 -0.49
CA HIS A 195 1.44 -17.94 0.33
C HIS A 195 1.67 -18.64 1.68
N ILE A 196 0.59 -19.05 2.35
CA ILE A 196 0.69 -19.79 3.63
C ILE A 196 1.40 -21.14 3.45
N GLU A 197 1.11 -21.86 2.35
CA GLU A 197 1.78 -23.12 2.04
C GLU A 197 3.26 -22.92 1.75
N ALA A 198 3.62 -21.93 0.94
CA ALA A 198 5.01 -21.56 0.68
C ALA A 198 5.75 -21.19 1.98
N LEU A 199 5.09 -20.42 2.86
CA LEU A 199 5.64 -20.04 4.15
C LEU A 199 5.92 -21.26 5.06
N ARG A 200 5.03 -22.26 5.05
CA ARG A 200 5.23 -23.52 5.80
C ARG A 200 6.37 -24.35 5.23
N THR A 201 6.48 -24.41 3.90
CA THR A 201 7.46 -25.25 3.20
C THR A 201 8.88 -24.68 3.28
N HIS A 202 9.02 -23.35 3.15
CA HIS A 202 10.32 -22.68 3.01
C HIS A 202 10.71 -21.84 4.23
N GLY A 203 9.84 -21.73 5.24
CA GLY A 203 10.02 -20.78 6.33
C GLY A 203 9.84 -19.32 5.90
N PRO A 204 9.94 -18.36 6.82
CA PRO A 204 9.94 -16.94 6.49
C PRO A 204 11.24 -16.48 5.83
N SER A 205 11.15 -15.64 4.80
CA SER A 205 12.28 -14.90 4.23
C SER A 205 12.45 -13.53 4.88
N VAL A 206 13.51 -12.81 4.52
CA VAL A 206 13.76 -11.42 4.93
C VAL A 206 12.65 -10.43 4.50
N HIS A 207 11.81 -10.85 3.57
CA HIS A 207 10.68 -10.06 3.09
C HIS A 207 9.41 -10.23 3.94
N HIS A 208 9.38 -11.18 4.90
CA HIS A 208 8.23 -11.43 5.77
C HIS A 208 8.31 -10.60 7.06
N ARG A 209 7.15 -10.17 7.53
CA ARG A 209 6.99 -9.31 8.71
C ARG A 209 6.90 -10.19 9.96
N ALA A 210 7.99 -10.25 10.73
CA ALA A 210 8.11 -11.13 11.90
C ALA A 210 7.04 -10.89 12.97
N GLY A 211 6.59 -9.64 13.14
CA GLY A 211 5.53 -9.27 14.09
C GLY A 211 4.12 -9.72 13.69
N PHE A 212 3.89 -10.23 12.47
CA PHE A 212 2.57 -10.68 12.02
C PHE A 212 2.31 -12.13 12.45
N THR A 213 1.14 -12.38 13.04
CA THR A 213 0.80 -13.66 13.71
C THR A 213 1.19 -14.90 12.91
N ARG A 214 0.82 -15.00 11.64
CA ARG A 214 1.13 -16.15 10.79
C ARG A 214 2.63 -16.36 10.56
N VAL A 215 3.39 -15.28 10.46
CA VAL A 215 4.85 -15.34 10.28
C VAL A 215 5.53 -15.71 11.60
N ARG A 216 5.08 -15.10 12.69
CA ARG A 216 5.58 -15.38 14.04
C ARG A 216 5.36 -16.83 14.45
N GLU A 217 4.16 -17.40 14.24
CA GLU A 217 3.85 -18.80 14.49
C GLU A 217 4.83 -19.73 13.75
N GLN A 218 5.19 -19.42 12.51
CA GLN A 218 6.13 -20.19 11.72
C GLN A 218 7.57 -20.07 12.23
N LEU A 219 7.99 -18.89 12.69
CA LEU A 219 9.30 -18.68 13.33
C LEU A 219 9.41 -19.45 14.66
N GLU A 220 8.36 -19.45 15.47
CA GLU A 220 8.29 -20.20 16.73
C GLU A 220 8.43 -21.70 16.48
N LEU A 221 7.73 -22.27 15.50
CA LEU A 221 7.85 -23.69 15.13
C LEU A 221 9.26 -24.06 14.66
N LEU A 222 9.91 -23.22 13.87
CA LEU A 222 11.30 -23.46 13.42
C LEU A 222 12.30 -23.40 14.58
N PHE A 223 12.09 -22.50 15.53
CA PHE A 223 12.93 -22.36 16.72
C PHE A 223 12.79 -23.58 17.65
N GLU A 224 11.59 -24.10 17.85
CA GLU A 224 11.32 -25.30 18.62
C GLU A 224 11.93 -26.55 17.94
N ALA A 225 11.80 -26.66 16.61
CA ALA A 225 12.41 -27.75 15.84
C ALA A 225 13.95 -27.70 15.90
N GLY A 226 14.55 -26.51 15.86
CA GLY A 226 15.99 -26.33 16.02
C GLY A 226 16.50 -26.78 17.41
N LYS A 227 15.80 -26.44 18.48
CA LYS A 227 16.10 -26.87 19.83
C LYS A 227 16.05 -28.41 19.98
N LEU A 228 15.01 -29.02 19.41
CA LEU A 228 14.91 -30.50 19.44
C LEU A 228 16.03 -31.20 18.67
N ALA A 229 16.59 -30.56 17.65
CA ALA A 229 17.73 -31.09 16.91
C ALA A 229 19.05 -30.99 17.72
N GLU A 230 19.26 -29.89 18.44
CA GLU A 230 20.43 -29.68 19.33
C GLU A 230 20.39 -30.64 20.53
N ASP A 231 19.23 -30.81 21.17
CA ASP A 231 19.02 -31.76 22.28
C ASP A 231 19.15 -33.24 21.84
N GLY A 232 18.87 -33.51 20.56
CA GLY A 232 19.00 -34.87 19.98
C GLY A 232 20.45 -35.30 19.69
N ASP A 233 21.34 -34.39 19.36
CA ASP A 233 22.75 -34.66 19.12
C ASP A 233 23.53 -34.89 20.43
N ASP A 234 23.14 -34.29 21.55
CA ASP A 234 23.75 -34.48 22.88
C ASP A 234 23.39 -35.85 23.49
N ALA A 235 22.27 -36.45 23.12
CA ALA A 235 21.83 -37.77 23.60
C ALA A 235 22.57 -38.95 22.99
N SER A 236 23.38 -38.76 21.95
CA SER A 236 24.11 -39.81 21.25
C SER A 236 25.52 -40.08 21.80
N TYR A 237 26.02 -39.30 22.75
CA TYR A 237 27.39 -39.44 23.31
C TYR A 237 27.48 -40.23 24.62
N GLU A 238 26.39 -40.71 25.23
CA GLU A 238 26.45 -41.42 26.53
C GLU A 238 26.35 -42.94 26.48
N LEU A 239 26.48 -43.60 25.33
CA LEU A 239 26.35 -45.07 25.22
C LEU A 239 27.62 -45.86 24.83
N GLU A 240 28.82 -45.27 24.83
CA GLU A 240 30.08 -45.98 24.63
C GLU A 240 31.05 -45.84 25.81
N GLY A 241 30.66 -46.31 27.01
CA GLY A 241 31.53 -46.23 28.18
C GLY A 241 31.29 -47.25 29.28
N ALA A 242 30.72 -48.42 28.96
CA ALA A 242 30.58 -49.49 29.97
C ALA A 242 30.72 -50.88 29.37
N SER A 243 31.94 -51.29 29.02
CA SER A 243 32.36 -52.73 28.91
C SER A 243 33.88 -52.81 28.90
N GLY A 244 34.43 -53.08 30.07
CA GLY A 244 35.82 -53.36 30.27
C GLY A 244 36.07 -53.89 31.68
#